data_0ba0cbafc738d3b3f789c31ed533c7e4
#
_entry.id   0ba0cbafc738d3b3f789c31ed533c7e4
#
_cell.length_a   1.000
_cell.length_b   1.000
_cell.length_c   1.000
_cell.angle_alpha   90.00
_cell.angle_beta   90.00
_cell.angle_gamma   90.00
#
_symmetry.space_group_name_H-M   'P 1'
#
loop_
_entity.id
_entity.type
_entity.pdbx_description
1 polymer ?
#
loop_
_entity_poly.entity_id
_entity_poly.type
_entity_poly.pdbx_seq_one_letter_code
_entity_poly.pdbx_strand_id
1 'polypeptide(L)'
;MALIILPVAFVWGCLYWAIGERAVALTPWAYLTGSAISLAVFARTRNFAFLRTAQQVLILVAPAAGTVMLGGLDESSSVILWSLFAPLGAVAFDRPGRAWPWFAAFVATIVLALALSEVVRPDGADLPNAFVRTFDVLNIVVVSFIAMLLLVTFARGRDTAQARVEALLRNVLPAEIAQRLQSDPNSIADHFDDASILFADVVDFTPLSSRLDAREVVALLDRLFTSFDELVDRYDVEKIKTIGDCYMVAAGVPRERSDHAHALAGLALEMGECAKNCLPEGTEHDLRLRIGISSGPVVAGVIGRRRFLYDLWGDTVNMASRMESHGTPDAIQITRSTWELLREDFVLEPLGLVDVKGKGAVETWRLVGPRGG
;
A
#
# COMPACT_ATOMS: atom_id res chain seq x y z
N MET A 1 4.67 -13.86 20.54
CA MET A 1 5.90 -14.38 21.17
C MET A 1 5.61 -14.93 22.57
N ALA A 2 5.24 -14.14 23.58
CA ALA A 2 4.96 -14.65 24.93
C ALA A 2 4.05 -15.89 24.95
N LEU A 3 2.90 -15.86 24.28
CA LEU A 3 1.93 -16.97 24.24
C LEU A 3 2.50 -18.29 23.67
N ILE A 4 3.53 -18.23 22.83
CA ILE A 4 4.18 -19.41 22.26
C ILE A 4 5.19 -19.99 23.26
N ILE A 5 5.87 -19.12 24.02
CA ILE A 5 6.93 -19.54 24.97
C ILE A 5 6.34 -20.06 26.30
N LEU A 6 5.16 -19.57 26.73
CA LEU A 6 4.54 -19.96 27.99
C LEU A 6 4.35 -21.48 28.17
N PRO A 7 3.79 -22.23 27.19
CA PRO A 7 3.64 -23.67 27.28
C PRO A 7 4.99 -24.38 27.42
N VAL A 8 6.01 -23.91 26.70
CA VAL A 8 7.34 -24.48 26.73
C VAL A 8 7.97 -24.25 28.11
N ALA A 9 7.90 -23.03 28.63
CA ALA A 9 8.41 -22.72 29.98
C ALA A 9 7.74 -23.56 31.08
N PHE A 10 6.44 -23.82 30.94
CA PHE A 10 5.73 -24.72 31.87
C PHE A 10 6.30 -26.15 31.83
N VAL A 11 6.43 -26.72 30.63
CA VAL A 11 6.95 -28.08 30.43
C VAL A 11 8.38 -28.19 30.93
N TRP A 12 9.26 -27.23 30.64
CA TRP A 12 10.64 -27.19 31.11
C TRP A 12 10.71 -27.16 32.65
N GLY A 13 9.90 -26.35 33.31
CA GLY A 13 9.81 -26.32 34.75
C GLY A 13 9.40 -27.69 35.35
N CYS A 14 8.37 -28.33 34.76
CA CYS A 14 7.96 -29.67 35.20
C CYS A 14 9.05 -30.73 35.02
N LEU A 15 9.82 -30.69 33.95
CA LEU A 15 10.90 -31.63 33.67
C LEU A 15 12.06 -31.46 34.64
N TYR A 16 12.52 -30.23 34.91
CA TYR A 16 13.54 -29.97 35.92
C TYR A 16 13.09 -30.40 37.31
N TRP A 17 11.82 -30.17 37.65
CA TRP A 17 11.26 -30.64 38.91
C TRP A 17 11.26 -32.16 39.03
N ALA A 18 10.91 -32.89 37.98
CA ALA A 18 10.81 -34.33 37.94
C ALA A 18 12.18 -35.02 38.08
N ILE A 19 13.27 -34.41 37.61
CA ILE A 19 14.65 -34.94 37.75
C ILE A 19 15.32 -34.51 39.06
N GLY A 20 14.62 -33.79 39.94
CA GLY A 20 15.12 -33.36 41.25
C GLY A 20 15.77 -31.98 41.29
N GLU A 21 15.99 -31.32 40.18
CA GLU A 21 16.54 -29.96 40.08
C GLU A 21 15.49 -28.89 40.39
N ARG A 22 14.98 -28.91 41.64
CA ARG A 22 13.86 -28.06 42.07
C ARG A 22 14.18 -26.56 42.00
N ALA A 23 15.40 -26.16 42.32
CA ALA A 23 15.84 -24.77 42.25
C ALA A 23 15.84 -24.26 40.81
N VAL A 24 16.31 -25.06 39.85
CA VAL A 24 16.34 -24.74 38.43
C VAL A 24 14.91 -24.61 37.86
N ALA A 25 13.98 -25.50 38.30
CA ALA A 25 12.57 -25.45 37.88
C ALA A 25 11.90 -24.12 38.18
N LEU A 26 12.36 -23.38 39.20
CA LEU A 26 11.82 -22.05 39.53
C LEU A 26 12.09 -21.01 38.43
N THR A 27 13.15 -21.16 37.62
CA THR A 27 13.53 -20.16 36.61
C THR A 27 12.51 -20.08 35.45
N PRO A 28 12.11 -21.17 34.76
CA PRO A 28 11.05 -21.12 33.76
C PRO A 28 9.68 -20.81 34.37
N TRP A 29 9.39 -21.21 35.61
CA TRP A 29 8.13 -20.84 36.28
C TRP A 29 8.10 -19.36 36.70
N ALA A 30 9.24 -18.76 37.06
CA ALA A 30 9.33 -17.30 37.28
C ALA A 30 9.09 -16.53 35.99
N TYR A 31 9.60 -17.00 34.84
CA TYR A 31 9.28 -16.44 33.54
C TYR A 31 7.76 -16.52 33.25
N LEU A 32 7.16 -17.68 33.48
CA LEU A 32 5.72 -17.92 33.29
C LEU A 32 4.87 -16.96 34.15
N THR A 33 5.19 -16.87 35.44
CA THR A 33 4.46 -16.00 36.38
C THR A 33 4.64 -14.53 36.05
N GLY A 34 5.87 -14.08 35.80
CA GLY A 34 6.18 -12.71 35.39
C GLY A 34 5.50 -12.32 34.08
N SER A 35 5.46 -13.25 33.10
CA SER A 35 4.75 -13.04 31.84
C SER A 35 3.24 -12.92 32.03
N ALA A 36 2.63 -13.77 32.88
CA ALA A 36 1.22 -13.70 33.20
C ALA A 36 0.86 -12.36 33.88
N ILE A 37 1.69 -11.90 34.82
CA ILE A 37 1.53 -10.62 35.50
C ILE A 37 1.63 -9.46 34.48
N SER A 38 2.65 -9.48 33.63
CA SER A 38 2.84 -8.41 32.63
C SER A 38 1.70 -8.34 31.60
N LEU A 39 1.13 -9.48 31.23
CA LEU A 39 -0.05 -9.57 30.38
C LEU A 39 -1.31 -9.03 31.09
N ALA A 40 -1.50 -9.36 32.37
CA ALA A 40 -2.61 -8.84 33.17
C ALA A 40 -2.53 -7.32 33.35
N VAL A 41 -1.33 -6.78 33.58
CA VAL A 41 -1.09 -5.33 33.64
C VAL A 41 -1.39 -4.69 32.28
N PHE A 42 -0.94 -5.29 31.20
CA PHE A 42 -1.23 -4.80 29.85
C PHE A 42 -2.73 -4.79 29.54
N ALA A 43 -3.46 -5.84 29.93
CA ALA A 43 -4.90 -5.92 29.71
C ALA A 43 -5.65 -4.73 30.37
N ARG A 44 -5.16 -4.25 31.52
CA ARG A 44 -5.73 -3.11 32.25
C ARG A 44 -5.23 -1.75 31.75
N THR A 45 -3.93 -1.62 31.49
CA THR A 45 -3.28 -0.33 31.19
C THR A 45 -3.15 -0.02 29.72
N ARG A 46 -3.24 -1.05 28.85
CA ARG A 46 -2.96 -0.96 27.40
C ARG A 46 -1.56 -0.42 27.08
N ASN A 47 -0.66 -0.43 28.05
CA ASN A 47 0.71 0.04 27.87
C ASN A 47 1.59 -1.04 27.22
N PHE A 48 1.66 -1.00 25.88
CA PHE A 48 2.44 -1.97 25.11
C PHE A 48 3.96 -1.85 25.35
N ALA A 49 4.46 -0.63 25.61
CA ALA A 49 5.88 -0.42 25.87
C ALA A 49 6.33 -1.15 27.16
N PHE A 50 5.52 -1.08 28.21
CA PHE A 50 5.74 -1.83 29.45
C PHE A 50 5.75 -3.36 29.20
N LEU A 51 4.69 -3.88 28.54
CA LEU A 51 4.61 -5.32 28.23
C LEU A 51 5.84 -5.80 27.47
N ARG A 52 6.22 -5.09 26.41
CA ARG A 52 7.38 -5.43 25.57
C ARG A 52 8.66 -5.47 26.39
N THR A 53 8.96 -4.42 27.13
CA THR A 53 10.19 -4.35 27.95
C THR A 53 10.20 -5.41 29.04
N ALA A 54 9.08 -5.65 29.73
CA ALA A 54 8.97 -6.69 30.73
C ALA A 54 9.25 -8.09 30.15
N GLN A 55 8.68 -8.40 28.98
CA GLN A 55 8.91 -9.67 28.30
C GLN A 55 10.37 -9.83 27.86
N GLN A 56 11.01 -8.76 27.36
CA GLN A 56 12.43 -8.78 26.97
C GLN A 56 13.36 -9.01 28.17
N VAL A 57 13.08 -8.38 29.31
CA VAL A 57 13.84 -8.58 30.54
C VAL A 57 13.66 -10.02 31.08
N LEU A 58 12.42 -10.51 31.12
CA LEU A 58 12.12 -11.85 31.60
C LEU A 58 12.78 -12.92 30.75
N ILE A 59 12.72 -12.84 29.43
CA ILE A 59 13.34 -13.84 28.54
C ILE A 59 14.87 -13.72 28.50
N LEU A 60 15.42 -12.56 28.86
CA LEU A 60 16.86 -12.39 28.99
C LEU A 60 17.39 -13.03 30.29
N VAL A 61 16.72 -12.76 31.42
CA VAL A 61 17.21 -13.10 32.77
C VAL A 61 16.91 -14.54 33.18
N ALA A 62 15.71 -15.05 32.89
CA ALA A 62 15.31 -16.37 33.39
C ALA A 62 16.16 -17.53 32.84
N PRO A 63 16.48 -17.60 31.50
CA PRO A 63 17.38 -18.65 31.01
C PRO A 63 18.81 -18.49 31.52
N ALA A 64 19.29 -17.26 31.68
CA ALA A 64 20.61 -17.00 32.23
C ALA A 64 20.74 -17.47 33.69
N ALA A 65 19.71 -17.21 34.52
CA ALA A 65 19.66 -17.74 35.89
C ALA A 65 19.62 -19.26 35.89
N GLY A 66 18.87 -19.87 34.97
CA GLY A 66 18.89 -21.34 34.79
C GLY A 66 20.28 -21.88 34.45
N THR A 67 21.00 -21.21 33.55
CA THR A 67 22.38 -21.57 33.18
C THR A 67 23.34 -21.50 34.38
N VAL A 68 23.26 -20.43 35.18
CA VAL A 68 24.04 -20.28 36.40
C VAL A 68 23.75 -21.41 37.42
N MET A 69 22.47 -21.71 37.63
CA MET A 69 22.04 -22.75 38.59
C MET A 69 22.39 -24.18 38.13
N LEU A 70 22.59 -24.40 36.84
CA LEU A 70 23.03 -25.68 36.29
C LEU A 70 24.56 -25.86 36.29
N GLY A 71 25.34 -24.81 36.56
CA GLY A 71 26.80 -24.88 36.61
C GLY A 71 27.53 -24.46 35.35
N GLY A 72 26.86 -23.71 34.46
CA GLY A 72 27.48 -23.13 33.28
C GLY A 72 26.92 -23.65 31.95
N LEU A 73 27.61 -23.36 30.86
CA LEU A 73 27.13 -23.68 29.51
C LEU A 73 27.08 -25.18 29.24
N ASP A 74 28.09 -25.91 29.67
CA ASP A 74 28.25 -27.34 29.39
C ASP A 74 27.14 -28.18 30.03
N GLU A 75 26.71 -27.80 31.22
CA GLU A 75 25.70 -28.53 32.02
C GLU A 75 24.28 -27.98 31.80
N SER A 76 24.14 -26.80 31.20
CA SER A 76 22.82 -26.13 31.06
C SER A 76 22.04 -26.52 29.82
N SER A 77 22.53 -27.47 29.02
CA SER A 77 21.82 -27.96 27.83
C SER A 77 21.34 -26.82 26.91
N SER A 78 22.21 -25.86 26.63
CA SER A 78 21.94 -24.71 25.73
C SER A 78 20.75 -23.83 26.14
N VAL A 79 20.30 -23.86 27.40
CA VAL A 79 19.15 -23.02 27.88
C VAL A 79 19.39 -21.54 27.67
N ILE A 80 20.64 -21.07 27.72
CA ILE A 80 20.98 -19.66 27.45
C ILE A 80 20.51 -19.15 26.09
N LEU A 81 20.31 -20.04 25.10
CA LEU A 81 19.83 -19.66 23.76
C LEU A 81 18.44 -18.99 23.77
N TRP A 82 17.61 -19.29 24.77
CA TRP A 82 16.33 -18.63 24.94
C TRP A 82 16.46 -17.13 25.17
N SER A 83 17.57 -16.67 25.77
CA SER A 83 17.84 -15.24 25.98
C SER A 83 18.04 -14.47 24.66
N LEU A 84 18.34 -15.17 23.55
CA LEU A 84 18.42 -14.58 22.20
C LEU A 84 17.07 -13.96 21.75
N PHE A 85 15.96 -14.41 22.31
CA PHE A 85 14.67 -13.81 22.00
C PHE A 85 14.49 -12.38 22.53
N ALA A 86 15.34 -11.88 23.42
CA ALA A 86 15.31 -10.47 23.84
C ALA A 86 15.72 -9.52 22.69
N PRO A 87 16.91 -9.66 22.06
CA PRO A 87 17.27 -8.85 20.90
C PRO A 87 16.39 -9.14 19.66
N LEU A 88 16.00 -10.39 19.41
CA LEU A 88 15.08 -10.72 18.31
C LEU A 88 13.71 -10.06 18.49
N GLY A 89 13.19 -10.04 19.71
CA GLY A 89 11.96 -9.32 20.04
C GLY A 89 12.09 -7.81 19.87
N ALA A 90 13.27 -7.24 20.12
CA ALA A 90 13.53 -5.83 19.88
C ALA A 90 13.49 -5.49 18.38
N VAL A 91 14.08 -6.34 17.54
CA VAL A 91 14.00 -6.18 16.06
C VAL A 91 12.54 -6.25 15.56
N ALA A 92 11.78 -7.21 16.09
CA ALA A 92 10.42 -7.48 15.62
C ALA A 92 9.37 -6.45 16.10
N PHE A 93 9.54 -5.89 17.31
CA PHE A 93 8.48 -5.11 17.98
C PHE A 93 8.91 -3.71 18.44
N ASP A 94 10.13 -3.28 18.13
CA ASP A 94 10.64 -1.94 18.45
C ASP A 94 11.28 -1.29 17.23
N ARG A 95 11.87 -0.11 17.42
CA ARG A 95 12.65 0.58 16.38
C ARG A 95 13.98 -0.17 16.16
N PRO A 96 14.45 -0.37 14.92
CA PRO A 96 15.67 -1.13 14.63
C PRO A 96 16.90 -0.72 15.45
N GLY A 97 17.08 0.57 15.71
CA GLY A 97 18.19 1.08 16.51
C GLY A 97 18.19 0.62 17.97
N ARG A 98 17.04 0.18 18.51
CA ARG A 98 16.95 -0.33 19.89
C ARG A 98 17.33 -1.79 20.05
N ALA A 99 17.52 -2.52 18.96
CA ALA A 99 17.96 -3.91 19.01
C ALA A 99 19.41 -4.04 19.51
N TRP A 100 20.28 -3.10 19.17
CA TRP A 100 21.69 -3.14 19.57
C TRP A 100 21.92 -3.12 21.09
N PRO A 101 21.28 -2.25 21.90
CA PRO A 101 21.35 -2.34 23.35
C PRO A 101 20.91 -3.68 23.90
N TRP A 102 19.85 -4.30 23.36
CA TRP A 102 19.39 -5.62 23.78
C TRP A 102 20.36 -6.73 23.39
N PHE A 103 21.01 -6.61 22.23
CA PHE A 103 22.06 -7.53 21.84
C PHE A 103 23.30 -7.41 22.74
N ALA A 104 23.72 -6.20 23.07
CA ALA A 104 24.78 -5.96 24.02
C ALA A 104 24.43 -6.52 25.42
N ALA A 105 23.19 -6.33 25.88
CA ALA A 105 22.70 -6.93 27.14
C ALA A 105 22.71 -8.46 27.09
N PHE A 106 22.33 -9.06 25.95
CA PHE A 106 22.41 -10.53 25.76
C PHE A 106 23.85 -11.05 25.89
N VAL A 107 24.82 -10.41 25.21
CA VAL A 107 26.22 -10.78 25.30
C VAL A 107 26.73 -10.61 26.73
N ALA A 108 26.45 -9.49 27.39
CA ALA A 108 26.81 -9.25 28.77
C ALA A 108 26.20 -10.29 29.73
N THR A 109 24.96 -10.71 29.46
CA THR A 109 24.28 -11.74 30.27
C THR A 109 24.96 -13.11 30.13
N ILE A 110 25.43 -13.48 28.93
CA ILE A 110 26.20 -14.72 28.74
C ILE A 110 27.50 -14.66 29.54
N VAL A 111 28.28 -13.59 29.43
CA VAL A 111 29.54 -13.43 30.14
C VAL A 111 29.32 -13.45 31.66
N LEU A 112 28.28 -12.78 32.14
CA LEU A 112 27.92 -12.78 33.55
C LEU A 112 27.47 -14.16 34.04
N ALA A 113 26.67 -14.87 33.24
CA ALA A 113 26.23 -16.23 33.59
C ALA A 113 27.41 -17.19 33.71
N LEU A 114 28.40 -17.12 32.81
CA LEU A 114 29.62 -17.90 32.90
C LEU A 114 30.44 -17.61 34.18
N ALA A 115 30.68 -16.33 34.47
CA ALA A 115 31.42 -15.93 35.64
C ALA A 115 30.72 -16.33 36.95
N LEU A 116 29.40 -16.23 37.01
CA LEU A 116 28.63 -16.59 38.20
C LEU A 116 28.48 -18.10 38.37
N SER A 117 28.45 -18.89 37.31
CA SER A 117 28.32 -20.35 37.41
C SER A 117 29.50 -20.99 38.15
N GLU A 118 30.73 -20.51 37.93
CA GLU A 118 31.93 -20.97 38.64
C GLU A 118 31.87 -20.70 40.14
N VAL A 119 31.14 -19.69 40.56
CA VAL A 119 30.99 -19.33 41.98
C VAL A 119 29.81 -20.04 42.65
N VAL A 120 28.67 -20.12 41.94
CA VAL A 120 27.41 -20.63 42.50
C VAL A 120 27.37 -22.16 42.51
N ARG A 121 27.88 -22.80 41.46
CA ARG A 121 27.87 -24.25 41.31
C ARG A 121 29.12 -24.72 40.55
N PRO A 122 30.31 -24.69 41.19
CA PRO A 122 31.58 -25.02 40.53
C PRO A 122 31.64 -26.46 40.02
N ASP A 123 30.99 -27.41 40.72
CA ASP A 123 30.98 -28.83 40.35
C ASP A 123 29.89 -29.18 39.31
N GLY A 124 29.13 -28.20 38.85
CA GLY A 124 28.03 -28.40 37.90
C GLY A 124 26.81 -29.13 38.49
N ALA A 125 25.83 -29.41 37.66
CA ALA A 125 24.65 -30.21 38.00
C ALA A 125 24.98 -31.70 37.78
N ASP A 126 24.69 -32.56 38.75
CA ASP A 126 24.82 -34.01 38.57
C ASP A 126 23.64 -34.57 37.75
N LEU A 127 23.62 -34.20 36.46
CA LEU A 127 22.58 -34.61 35.53
C LEU A 127 23.06 -35.82 34.70
N PRO A 128 22.17 -36.78 34.41
CA PRO A 128 22.51 -37.87 33.48
C PRO A 128 22.93 -37.32 32.11
N ASN A 129 24.05 -37.73 31.56
CA ASN A 129 24.56 -37.30 30.26
C ASN A 129 23.54 -37.46 29.12
N ALA A 130 22.70 -38.50 29.18
CA ALA A 130 21.62 -38.70 28.20
C ALA A 130 20.55 -37.57 28.27
N PHE A 131 20.25 -37.10 29.49
CA PHE A 131 19.31 -35.97 29.69
C PHE A 131 19.91 -34.68 29.14
N VAL A 132 21.15 -34.33 29.50
CA VAL A 132 21.84 -33.12 29.06
C VAL A 132 21.85 -33.06 27.52
N ARG A 133 22.29 -34.15 26.84
CA ARG A 133 22.33 -34.21 25.38
C ARG A 133 20.95 -34.11 24.74
N THR A 134 19.94 -34.78 25.29
CA THR A 134 18.58 -34.73 24.74
C THR A 134 17.99 -33.33 24.87
N PHE A 135 18.17 -32.68 26.01
CA PHE A 135 17.74 -31.33 26.27
C PHE A 135 18.48 -30.29 25.43
N ASP A 136 19.77 -30.51 25.21
CA ASP A 136 20.56 -29.64 24.32
C ASP A 136 20.00 -29.62 22.90
N VAL A 137 19.79 -30.81 22.31
CA VAL A 137 19.17 -30.91 20.98
C VAL A 137 17.79 -30.30 20.98
N LEU A 138 16.98 -30.56 22.01
CA LEU A 138 15.62 -30.05 22.11
C LEU A 138 15.59 -28.51 22.21
N ASN A 139 16.44 -27.90 23.03
CA ASN A 139 16.56 -26.45 23.14
C ASN A 139 17.00 -25.82 21.82
N ILE A 140 18.02 -26.36 21.15
CA ILE A 140 18.48 -25.87 19.84
C ILE A 140 17.36 -25.96 18.82
N VAL A 141 16.66 -27.09 18.71
CA VAL A 141 15.60 -27.29 17.72
C VAL A 141 14.41 -26.36 17.98
N VAL A 142 13.94 -26.29 19.23
CA VAL A 142 12.76 -25.48 19.58
C VAL A 142 13.06 -23.98 19.45
N VAL A 143 14.24 -23.53 19.92
CA VAL A 143 14.65 -22.12 19.76
C VAL A 143 14.79 -21.76 18.28
N SER A 144 15.44 -22.61 17.49
CA SER A 144 15.58 -22.41 16.04
C SER A 144 14.23 -22.37 15.32
N PHE A 145 13.32 -23.27 15.68
CA PHE A 145 11.96 -23.31 15.11
C PHE A 145 11.18 -22.03 15.44
N ILE A 146 11.20 -21.58 16.69
CA ILE A 146 10.51 -20.35 17.09
C ILE A 146 11.15 -19.12 16.43
N ALA A 147 12.49 -19.07 16.33
CA ALA A 147 13.19 -18.00 15.63
C ALA A 147 12.80 -17.95 14.14
N MET A 148 12.74 -19.12 13.48
CA MET A 148 12.30 -19.21 12.08
C MET A 148 10.83 -18.78 11.93
N LEU A 149 9.94 -19.20 12.82
CA LEU A 149 8.54 -18.79 12.81
C LEU A 149 8.40 -17.27 12.96
N LEU A 150 9.16 -16.64 13.85
CA LEU A 150 9.19 -15.19 14.01
C LEU A 150 9.69 -14.48 12.75
N LEU A 151 10.78 -14.98 12.16
CA LEU A 151 11.35 -14.42 10.93
C LEU A 151 10.36 -14.48 9.75
N VAL A 152 9.72 -15.64 9.56
CA VAL A 152 8.69 -15.80 8.50
C VAL A 152 7.49 -14.89 8.75
N THR A 153 7.02 -14.78 9.99
CA THR A 153 5.90 -13.92 10.33
C THR A 153 6.24 -12.45 10.10
N PHE A 154 7.44 -12.03 10.46
CA PHE A 154 7.93 -10.67 10.25
C PHE A 154 8.08 -10.35 8.76
N ALA A 155 8.68 -11.26 7.98
CA ALA A 155 8.83 -11.10 6.53
C ALA A 155 7.47 -10.94 5.84
N ARG A 156 6.49 -11.82 6.16
CA ARG A 156 5.12 -11.72 5.64
C ARG A 156 4.44 -10.40 6.03
N GLY A 157 4.61 -9.96 7.27
CA GLY A 157 4.05 -8.68 7.72
C GLY A 157 4.61 -7.47 6.97
N ARG A 158 5.92 -7.49 6.67
CA ARG A 158 6.58 -6.48 5.84
C ARG A 158 6.04 -6.48 4.43
N ASP A 159 5.95 -7.65 3.80
CA ASP A 159 5.51 -7.79 2.42
C ASP A 159 4.04 -7.35 2.25
N THR A 160 3.18 -7.68 3.21
CA THR A 160 1.78 -7.20 3.20
C THR A 160 1.66 -5.69 3.42
N ALA A 161 2.50 -5.10 4.26
CA ALA A 161 2.53 -3.66 4.47
C ALA A 161 3.01 -2.93 3.21
N GLN A 162 4.04 -3.46 2.56
CA GLN A 162 4.58 -2.92 1.31
C GLN A 162 3.55 -3.00 0.17
N ALA A 163 2.88 -4.15 0.00
CA ALA A 163 1.81 -4.33 -0.98
C ALA A 163 0.64 -3.36 -0.76
N ARG A 164 0.28 -3.06 0.50
CA ARG A 164 -0.74 -2.04 0.81
C ARG A 164 -0.33 -0.64 0.40
N VAL A 165 0.91 -0.25 0.66
CA VAL A 165 1.43 1.07 0.25
C VAL A 165 1.40 1.18 -1.27
N GLU A 166 1.81 0.13 -1.97
CA GLU A 166 1.79 0.08 -3.44
C GLU A 166 0.37 0.17 -4.00
N ALA A 167 -0.58 -0.56 -3.43
CA ALA A 167 -1.99 -0.49 -3.82
C ALA A 167 -2.59 0.91 -3.61
N LEU A 168 -2.26 1.58 -2.49
CA LEU A 168 -2.70 2.95 -2.24
C LEU A 168 -2.10 3.97 -3.21
N LEU A 169 -0.84 3.78 -3.62
CA LEU A 169 -0.19 4.65 -4.61
C LEU A 169 -0.82 4.46 -6.00
N ARG A 170 -1.17 3.23 -6.39
CA ARG A 170 -1.85 2.94 -7.67
C ARG A 170 -3.25 3.53 -7.77
N ASN A 171 -3.93 3.80 -6.65
CA ASN A 171 -5.22 4.48 -6.65
C ASN A 171 -5.11 6.00 -6.90
N VAL A 172 -3.89 6.55 -6.87
CA VAL A 172 -3.64 8.00 -7.00
C VAL A 172 -2.80 8.31 -8.24
N LEU A 173 -1.99 7.37 -8.70
CA LEU A 173 -1.04 7.55 -9.80
C LEU A 173 -1.10 6.36 -10.76
N PRO A 174 -0.85 6.56 -12.07
CA PRO A 174 -0.65 5.46 -13.01
C PRO A 174 0.42 4.48 -12.50
N ALA A 175 0.22 3.19 -12.75
CA ALA A 175 1.08 2.13 -12.17
C ALA A 175 2.57 2.33 -12.48
N GLU A 176 2.91 2.75 -13.68
CA GLU A 176 4.29 3.02 -14.12
C GLU A 176 4.90 4.21 -13.40
N ILE A 177 4.11 5.26 -13.21
CA ILE A 177 4.53 6.47 -12.50
C ILE A 177 4.72 6.18 -11.01
N ALA A 178 3.83 5.39 -10.40
CA ALA A 178 3.96 4.93 -9.02
C ALA A 178 5.25 4.12 -8.81
N GLN A 179 5.60 3.23 -9.75
CA GLN A 179 6.83 2.44 -9.68
C GLN A 179 8.10 3.30 -9.85
N ARG A 180 8.09 4.27 -10.78
CA ARG A 180 9.20 5.21 -10.98
C ARG A 180 9.44 6.08 -9.76
N LEU A 181 8.39 6.60 -9.12
CA LEU A 181 8.49 7.39 -7.88
C LEU A 181 9.06 6.61 -6.69
N GLN A 182 8.87 5.29 -6.65
CA GLN A 182 9.48 4.44 -5.60
C GLN A 182 11.00 4.28 -5.81
N SER A 183 11.45 4.25 -7.06
CA SER A 183 12.87 4.07 -7.40
C SER A 183 13.65 5.40 -7.42
N ASP A 184 13.02 6.48 -7.87
CA ASP A 184 13.60 7.83 -7.91
C ASP A 184 12.53 8.88 -7.56
N PRO A 185 12.63 9.53 -6.38
CA PRO A 185 11.70 10.57 -5.94
C PRO A 185 11.88 11.92 -6.63
N ASN A 186 12.74 12.04 -7.64
CA ASN A 186 12.89 13.26 -8.42
C ASN A 186 11.65 13.53 -9.30
N SER A 187 11.51 14.77 -9.74
CA SER A 187 10.36 15.16 -10.56
C SER A 187 10.30 14.35 -11.85
N ILE A 188 9.16 13.69 -12.09
CA ILE A 188 8.86 13.01 -13.36
C ILE A 188 8.29 14.07 -14.29
N ALA A 189 8.93 14.26 -15.44
CA ALA A 189 8.45 15.10 -16.55
C ALA A 189 8.85 14.43 -17.85
N ASP A 190 7.86 13.89 -18.56
CA ASP A 190 8.05 13.17 -19.81
C ASP A 190 7.35 13.93 -20.94
N HIS A 191 7.97 13.98 -22.13
CA HIS A 191 7.40 14.53 -23.33
C HIS A 191 6.85 13.41 -24.20
N PHE A 192 5.62 13.62 -24.71
CA PHE A 192 4.96 12.70 -25.63
C PHE A 192 4.60 13.50 -26.89
N ASP A 193 5.09 13.06 -28.06
CA ASP A 193 4.84 13.73 -29.34
C ASP A 193 3.41 13.48 -29.84
N ASP A 194 2.86 12.29 -29.56
CA ASP A 194 1.57 11.84 -30.05
C ASP A 194 0.68 11.38 -28.88
N ALA A 195 -0.23 12.22 -28.47
CA ALA A 195 -1.25 11.91 -27.49
C ALA A 195 -2.60 12.54 -27.87
N SER A 196 -3.69 12.00 -27.35
CA SER A 196 -5.02 12.62 -27.43
C SER A 196 -5.56 12.88 -26.03
N ILE A 197 -6.20 14.03 -25.89
CA ILE A 197 -6.79 14.50 -24.64
C ILE A 197 -8.28 14.71 -24.85
N LEU A 198 -9.08 14.24 -23.89
CA LEU A 198 -10.53 14.37 -23.84
C LEU A 198 -10.94 15.09 -22.56
N PHE A 199 -11.82 16.07 -22.70
CA PHE A 199 -12.58 16.67 -21.61
C PHE A 199 -14.07 16.38 -21.84
N ALA A 200 -14.75 15.88 -20.80
CA ALA A 200 -16.20 15.66 -20.79
C ALA A 200 -16.82 16.39 -19.60
N ASP A 201 -17.74 17.30 -19.85
CA ASP A 201 -18.38 18.15 -18.85
C ASP A 201 -19.91 17.96 -18.88
N VAL A 202 -20.55 18.03 -17.72
CA VAL A 202 -21.99 17.86 -17.60
C VAL A 202 -22.70 19.19 -17.91
N VAL A 203 -23.56 19.17 -18.91
CA VAL A 203 -24.31 20.35 -19.31
C VAL A 203 -25.25 20.80 -18.21
N ASP A 204 -25.25 22.10 -17.92
CA ASP A 204 -26.13 22.73 -16.92
C ASP A 204 -26.00 22.10 -15.51
N PHE A 205 -24.81 21.58 -15.15
CA PHE A 205 -24.56 20.98 -13.82
C PHE A 205 -24.80 21.96 -12.67
N THR A 206 -24.40 23.23 -12.81
CA THR A 206 -24.59 24.25 -11.77
C THR A 206 -26.08 24.48 -11.42
N PRO A 207 -27.00 24.67 -12.37
CA PRO A 207 -28.43 24.70 -12.09
C PRO A 207 -28.97 23.37 -11.53
N LEU A 208 -28.48 22.22 -12.01
CA LEU A 208 -28.87 20.90 -11.51
C LEU A 208 -28.46 20.72 -10.06
N SER A 209 -27.20 20.98 -9.74
CA SER A 209 -26.64 20.82 -8.38
C SER A 209 -27.29 21.76 -7.36
N SER A 210 -27.78 22.92 -7.77
CA SER A 210 -28.51 23.85 -6.88
C SER A 210 -29.91 23.36 -6.48
N ARG A 211 -30.46 22.35 -7.16
CA ARG A 211 -31.78 21.76 -6.87
C ARG A 211 -31.68 20.46 -6.05
N LEU A 212 -30.51 19.86 -6.00
CA LEU A 212 -30.24 18.61 -5.29
C LEU A 212 -29.60 18.90 -3.91
N ASP A 213 -29.77 17.99 -2.96
CA ASP A 213 -28.99 18.08 -1.75
C ASP A 213 -27.53 17.67 -1.98
N ALA A 214 -26.62 18.02 -1.06
CA ALA A 214 -25.20 17.77 -1.21
C ALA A 214 -24.86 16.27 -1.37
N ARG A 215 -25.66 15.38 -0.78
CA ARG A 215 -25.46 13.92 -0.86
C ARG A 215 -25.92 13.40 -2.22
N GLU A 216 -27.03 13.93 -2.73
CA GLU A 216 -27.55 13.57 -4.07
C GLU A 216 -26.57 13.99 -5.17
N VAL A 217 -25.98 15.20 -5.06
CA VAL A 217 -24.96 15.69 -6.00
C VAL A 217 -23.75 14.75 -6.01
N VAL A 218 -23.22 14.39 -4.82
CA VAL A 218 -22.08 13.49 -4.73
C VAL A 218 -22.43 12.11 -5.26
N ALA A 219 -23.60 11.57 -4.92
CA ALA A 219 -24.03 10.25 -5.38
C ALA A 219 -24.25 10.20 -6.90
N LEU A 220 -24.70 11.31 -7.52
CA LEU A 220 -24.85 11.43 -8.96
C LEU A 220 -23.50 11.41 -9.67
N LEU A 221 -22.56 12.26 -9.23
CA LEU A 221 -21.20 12.29 -9.79
C LEU A 221 -20.46 10.98 -9.57
N ASP A 222 -20.62 10.35 -8.41
CA ASP A 222 -19.99 9.06 -8.09
C ASP A 222 -20.48 7.97 -9.06
N ARG A 223 -21.79 7.86 -9.31
CA ARG A 223 -22.32 6.91 -10.31
C ARG A 223 -21.81 7.21 -11.72
N LEU A 224 -21.87 8.47 -12.16
CA LEU A 224 -21.42 8.86 -13.49
C LEU A 224 -19.94 8.56 -13.69
N PHE A 225 -19.11 9.00 -12.76
CA PHE A 225 -17.66 8.84 -12.88
C PHE A 225 -17.22 7.38 -12.68
N THR A 226 -17.90 6.59 -11.86
CA THR A 226 -17.68 5.15 -11.77
C THR A 226 -17.94 4.46 -13.11
N SER A 227 -19.04 4.80 -13.78
CA SER A 227 -19.31 4.27 -15.11
C SER A 227 -18.29 4.73 -16.16
N PHE A 228 -17.78 5.94 -16.05
CA PHE A 228 -16.70 6.43 -16.92
C PHE A 228 -15.35 5.74 -16.60
N ASP A 229 -15.07 5.46 -15.35
CA ASP A 229 -13.88 4.69 -14.94
C ASP A 229 -13.90 3.27 -15.55
N GLU A 230 -15.07 2.60 -15.60
CA GLU A 230 -15.23 1.29 -16.26
C GLU A 230 -15.00 1.37 -17.79
N LEU A 231 -15.40 2.46 -18.42
CA LEU A 231 -15.14 2.72 -19.84
C LEU A 231 -13.64 2.98 -20.09
N VAL A 232 -13.01 3.80 -19.25
CA VAL A 232 -11.56 4.10 -19.31
C VAL A 232 -10.74 2.83 -19.24
N ASP A 233 -11.07 1.91 -18.32
CA ASP A 233 -10.42 0.60 -18.20
C ASP A 233 -10.64 -0.26 -19.47
N ARG A 234 -11.85 -0.25 -20.05
CA ARG A 234 -12.18 -1.03 -21.26
C ARG A 234 -11.41 -0.54 -22.50
N TYR A 235 -11.22 0.76 -22.62
CA TYR A 235 -10.48 1.36 -23.74
C TYR A 235 -8.96 1.41 -23.51
N ASP A 236 -8.49 0.96 -22.34
CA ASP A 236 -7.07 1.01 -21.93
C ASP A 236 -6.47 2.41 -22.11
N VAL A 237 -7.16 3.40 -21.54
CA VAL A 237 -6.76 4.82 -21.56
C VAL A 237 -6.60 5.33 -20.12
N GLU A 238 -6.00 6.50 -19.93
CA GLU A 238 -5.64 7.00 -18.61
C GLU A 238 -6.59 8.10 -18.14
N LYS A 239 -7.26 7.89 -17.00
CA LYS A 239 -7.95 8.96 -16.27
C LYS A 239 -6.92 9.89 -15.65
N ILE A 240 -6.95 11.15 -16.00
CA ILE A 240 -6.00 12.14 -15.45
C ILE A 240 -6.55 12.75 -14.16
N LYS A 241 -7.75 13.33 -14.21
CA LYS A 241 -8.39 13.97 -13.05
C LYS A 241 -9.85 14.32 -13.33
N THR A 242 -10.55 14.67 -12.26
CA THR A 242 -11.83 15.37 -12.35
C THR A 242 -11.68 16.83 -11.91
N ILE A 243 -12.37 17.76 -12.53
CA ILE A 243 -12.37 19.19 -12.21
C ILE A 243 -13.84 19.61 -12.02
N GLY A 244 -14.35 19.50 -10.80
CA GLY A 244 -15.79 19.64 -10.55
C GLY A 244 -16.58 18.52 -11.22
N ASP A 245 -17.43 18.86 -12.16
CA ASP A 245 -18.24 17.96 -13.00
C ASP A 245 -17.55 17.59 -14.33
N CYS A 246 -16.36 18.10 -14.58
CA CYS A 246 -15.59 17.79 -15.77
C CYS A 246 -14.64 16.60 -15.54
N TYR A 247 -14.64 15.64 -16.47
CA TYR A 247 -13.82 14.44 -16.45
C TYR A 247 -12.75 14.50 -17.54
N MET A 248 -11.47 14.36 -17.17
CA MET A 248 -10.33 14.47 -18.09
C MET A 248 -9.66 13.11 -18.28
N VAL A 249 -9.52 12.70 -19.54
CA VAL A 249 -8.89 11.45 -19.99
C VAL A 249 -7.82 11.73 -21.02
N ALA A 250 -6.80 10.88 -21.05
CA ALA A 250 -5.76 10.90 -22.07
C ALA A 250 -5.48 9.51 -22.64
N ALA A 251 -5.09 9.46 -23.89
CA ALA A 251 -4.55 8.27 -24.55
C ALA A 251 -3.19 8.59 -25.18
N GLY A 252 -2.26 7.64 -25.18
CA GLY A 252 -0.87 7.86 -25.57
C GLY A 252 0.03 8.30 -24.42
N VAL A 253 -0.48 8.35 -23.20
CA VAL A 253 0.23 8.63 -21.95
C VAL A 253 -0.33 7.75 -20.83
N PRO A 254 0.46 7.26 -19.86
CA PRO A 254 1.93 7.32 -19.81
C PRO A 254 2.60 6.34 -20.79
N ARG A 255 1.81 5.52 -21.50
CA ARG A 255 2.25 4.61 -22.55
C ARG A 255 1.89 5.16 -23.91
N GLU A 256 2.89 5.21 -24.78
CA GLU A 256 2.66 5.55 -26.17
C GLU A 256 1.79 4.49 -26.86
N ARG A 257 0.82 4.95 -27.67
CA ARG A 257 -0.03 4.10 -28.51
C ARG A 257 -0.40 4.83 -29.80
N SER A 258 -0.37 4.13 -30.90
CA SER A 258 -0.62 4.73 -32.23
C SER A 258 -2.10 5.01 -32.47
N ASP A 259 -3.02 4.30 -31.79
CA ASP A 259 -4.47 4.43 -31.92
C ASP A 259 -5.10 5.36 -30.86
N HIS A 260 -4.30 6.25 -30.24
CA HIS A 260 -4.72 7.14 -29.15
C HIS A 260 -5.99 7.96 -29.48
N ALA A 261 -6.12 8.48 -30.72
CA ALA A 261 -7.29 9.24 -31.15
C ALA A 261 -8.52 8.36 -31.33
N HIS A 262 -8.35 7.14 -31.88
CA HIS A 262 -9.42 6.17 -32.07
C HIS A 262 -9.99 5.67 -30.75
N ALA A 263 -9.13 5.39 -29.79
CA ALA A 263 -9.53 4.98 -28.45
C ALA A 263 -10.39 6.05 -27.76
N LEU A 264 -9.96 7.33 -27.80
CA LEU A 264 -10.75 8.41 -27.22
C LEU A 264 -12.03 8.72 -28.01
N ALA A 265 -12.04 8.54 -29.33
CA ALA A 265 -13.24 8.68 -30.12
C ALA A 265 -14.32 7.64 -29.75
N GLY A 266 -13.91 6.37 -29.63
CA GLY A 266 -14.79 5.30 -29.17
C GLY A 266 -15.30 5.53 -27.74
N LEU A 267 -14.39 5.86 -26.84
CA LEU A 267 -14.73 6.21 -25.45
C LEU A 267 -15.75 7.35 -25.38
N ALA A 268 -15.53 8.44 -26.12
CA ALA A 268 -16.40 9.62 -26.11
C ALA A 268 -17.83 9.30 -26.55
N LEU A 269 -18.00 8.45 -27.57
CA LEU A 269 -19.31 7.97 -28.03
C LEU A 269 -20.04 7.17 -26.95
N GLU A 270 -19.34 6.23 -26.30
CA GLU A 270 -19.93 5.43 -25.21
C GLU A 270 -20.19 6.27 -23.94
N MET A 271 -19.35 7.26 -23.61
CA MET A 271 -19.61 8.18 -22.50
C MET A 271 -20.92 8.97 -22.70
N GLY A 272 -21.21 9.43 -23.94
CA GLY A 272 -22.45 10.10 -24.26
C GLY A 272 -23.69 9.22 -24.03
N GLU A 273 -23.61 7.93 -24.41
CA GLU A 273 -24.71 6.99 -24.18
C GLU A 273 -24.82 6.60 -22.69
N CYS A 274 -23.70 6.44 -22.01
CA CYS A 274 -23.65 6.12 -20.58
C CYS A 274 -24.30 7.21 -19.75
N ALA A 275 -24.03 8.48 -20.03
CA ALA A 275 -24.58 9.61 -19.28
C ALA A 275 -26.13 9.68 -19.36
N LYS A 276 -26.72 9.35 -20.50
CA LYS A 276 -28.19 9.30 -20.65
C LYS A 276 -28.84 8.27 -19.74
N ASN A 277 -28.13 7.20 -19.40
CA ASN A 277 -28.60 6.07 -18.56
C ASN A 277 -28.25 6.22 -17.07
N CYS A 278 -27.51 7.29 -16.67
CA CYS A 278 -27.06 7.45 -15.28
C CYS A 278 -28.10 7.99 -14.30
N LEU A 279 -29.19 8.55 -14.77
CA LEU A 279 -30.29 9.03 -13.93
C LEU A 279 -31.29 7.90 -13.64
N PRO A 280 -31.94 7.91 -12.44
CA PRO A 280 -33.00 6.97 -12.12
C PRO A 280 -34.16 7.04 -13.13
N GLU A 281 -34.80 5.90 -13.43
CA GLU A 281 -36.00 5.86 -14.24
C GLU A 281 -37.07 6.81 -13.68
N GLY A 282 -37.63 7.69 -14.57
CA GLY A 282 -38.65 8.66 -14.17
C GLY A 282 -38.13 10.07 -13.87
N THR A 283 -36.83 10.33 -14.03
CA THR A 283 -36.28 11.70 -13.97
C THR A 283 -36.61 12.42 -15.28
N GLU A 284 -37.17 13.64 -15.18
CA GLU A 284 -37.64 14.41 -16.39
C GLU A 284 -36.53 14.88 -17.34
N HIS A 285 -35.26 14.72 -17.01
CA HIS A 285 -34.13 15.23 -17.79
C HIS A 285 -33.00 14.19 -17.88
N ASP A 286 -32.53 13.91 -19.08
CA ASP A 286 -31.33 13.16 -19.35
C ASP A 286 -30.08 13.99 -19.02
N LEU A 287 -29.02 13.34 -18.48
CA LEU A 287 -27.72 14.00 -18.35
C LEU A 287 -27.09 14.12 -19.72
N ARG A 288 -26.83 15.38 -20.12
CA ARG A 288 -26.15 15.69 -21.37
C ARG A 288 -24.71 16.05 -21.13
N LEU A 289 -23.84 15.68 -22.06
CA LEU A 289 -22.42 15.98 -22.00
C LEU A 289 -22.00 16.96 -23.09
N ARG A 290 -21.00 17.78 -22.82
CA ARG A 290 -20.14 18.41 -23.82
C ARG A 290 -18.79 17.69 -23.78
N ILE A 291 -18.32 17.25 -24.96
CA ILE A 291 -17.06 16.54 -25.04
C ILE A 291 -16.16 17.24 -26.05
N GLY A 292 -14.91 17.50 -25.64
CA GLY A 292 -13.89 18.08 -26.48
C GLY A 292 -12.67 17.18 -26.59
N ILE A 293 -12.17 16.94 -27.81
CA ILE A 293 -10.96 16.12 -28.03
C ILE A 293 -9.95 16.92 -28.87
N SER A 294 -8.69 16.83 -28.47
CA SER A 294 -7.57 17.38 -29.22
C SER A 294 -6.39 16.38 -29.19
N SER A 295 -5.67 16.30 -30.31
CA SER A 295 -4.50 15.40 -30.47
C SER A 295 -3.25 16.21 -30.79
N GLY A 296 -2.10 15.78 -30.26
CA GLY A 296 -0.79 16.41 -30.47
C GLY A 296 0.15 16.25 -29.27
N PRO A 297 1.27 16.97 -29.24
CA PRO A 297 2.27 16.83 -28.20
C PRO A 297 1.79 17.33 -26.83
N VAL A 298 2.22 16.63 -25.79
CA VAL A 298 1.97 16.97 -24.37
C VAL A 298 3.21 16.71 -23.51
N VAL A 299 3.26 17.39 -22.39
CA VAL A 299 4.19 17.07 -21.29
C VAL A 299 3.37 16.48 -20.16
N ALA A 300 3.76 15.30 -19.70
CA ALA A 300 3.17 14.62 -18.56
C ALA A 300 4.14 14.64 -17.37
N GLY A 301 3.64 14.79 -16.16
CA GLY A 301 4.53 14.81 -15.01
C GLY A 301 3.83 14.75 -13.67
N VAL A 302 4.62 14.58 -12.61
CA VAL A 302 4.13 14.58 -11.24
C VAL A 302 4.52 15.88 -10.55
N ILE A 303 3.53 16.60 -10.05
CA ILE A 303 3.72 17.82 -9.27
C ILE A 303 3.25 17.62 -7.84
N GLY A 304 3.96 18.26 -6.93
CA GLY A 304 3.63 18.35 -5.51
C GLY A 304 4.51 17.46 -4.62
N ARG A 305 4.70 17.92 -3.36
CA ARG A 305 5.45 17.18 -2.34
C ARG A 305 4.55 16.54 -1.27
N ARG A 306 3.35 17.08 -1.08
CA ARG A 306 2.37 16.58 -0.07
C ARG A 306 1.23 15.79 -0.68
N ARG A 307 0.81 16.16 -1.89
CA ARG A 307 -0.20 15.46 -2.68
C ARG A 307 0.38 15.35 -4.08
N PHE A 308 0.79 14.17 -4.45
CA PHE A 308 1.24 13.89 -5.80
C PHE A 308 0.03 13.99 -6.74
N LEU A 309 0.19 14.72 -7.83
CA LEU A 309 -0.77 14.79 -8.91
C LEU A 309 -0.02 14.52 -10.20
N TYR A 310 -0.40 13.46 -10.90
CA TYR A 310 0.01 13.24 -12.27
C TYR A 310 -0.89 14.08 -13.16
N ASP A 311 -0.31 14.98 -13.92
CA ASP A 311 -1.06 15.93 -14.74
C ASP A 311 -0.38 16.13 -16.11
N LEU A 312 -1.11 16.75 -17.04
CA LEU A 312 -0.68 17.00 -18.40
C LEU A 312 -0.66 18.49 -18.70
N TRP A 313 0.35 18.91 -19.44
CA TRP A 313 0.50 20.30 -19.90
C TRP A 313 0.79 20.32 -21.39
N GLY A 314 0.39 21.40 -22.02
CA GLY A 314 0.65 21.65 -23.44
C GLY A 314 -0.53 22.33 -24.12
N ASP A 315 -0.27 22.76 -25.34
CA ASP A 315 -1.29 23.38 -26.19
C ASP A 315 -2.44 22.42 -26.49
N THR A 316 -2.12 21.14 -26.69
CA THR A 316 -3.09 20.05 -26.93
C THR A 316 -4.14 19.97 -25.81
N VAL A 317 -3.69 20.06 -24.54
CA VAL A 317 -4.58 20.04 -23.36
C VAL A 317 -5.50 21.25 -23.36
N ASN A 318 -4.95 22.45 -23.63
CA ASN A 318 -5.74 23.69 -23.70
C ASN A 318 -6.76 23.64 -24.83
N MET A 319 -6.38 23.09 -25.98
CA MET A 319 -7.28 22.96 -27.14
C MET A 319 -8.41 21.97 -26.85
N ALA A 320 -8.16 20.83 -26.23
CA ALA A 320 -9.20 19.89 -25.83
C ALA A 320 -10.22 20.54 -24.88
N SER A 321 -9.75 21.27 -23.87
CA SER A 321 -10.62 22.03 -22.96
C SER A 321 -11.42 23.10 -23.67
N ARG A 322 -10.85 23.76 -24.71
CA ARG A 322 -11.61 24.73 -25.55
C ARG A 322 -12.65 24.07 -26.44
N MET A 323 -12.37 22.89 -26.98
CA MET A 323 -13.34 22.10 -27.73
C MET A 323 -14.55 21.73 -26.87
N GLU A 324 -14.30 21.36 -25.61
CA GLU A 324 -15.37 21.11 -24.65
C GLU A 324 -16.16 22.38 -24.35
N SER A 325 -15.52 23.47 -23.88
CA SER A 325 -16.20 24.65 -23.36
C SER A 325 -16.95 25.48 -24.46
N HIS A 326 -16.56 25.36 -25.74
CA HIS A 326 -17.26 25.92 -26.88
C HIS A 326 -18.17 24.88 -27.56
N GLY A 327 -18.23 23.67 -27.07
CA GLY A 327 -19.03 22.58 -27.61
C GLY A 327 -20.53 22.79 -27.41
N THR A 328 -21.33 22.26 -28.30
CA THR A 328 -22.79 22.18 -28.14
C THR A 328 -23.14 20.98 -27.25
N PRO A 329 -24.21 21.05 -26.44
CA PRO A 329 -24.72 19.89 -25.72
C PRO A 329 -24.92 18.66 -26.60
N ASP A 330 -24.59 17.49 -26.11
CA ASP A 330 -24.65 16.19 -26.80
C ASP A 330 -23.78 16.11 -28.06
N ALA A 331 -22.74 16.93 -28.15
CA ALA A 331 -21.80 16.89 -29.25
C ALA A 331 -20.37 16.60 -28.77
N ILE A 332 -19.64 15.84 -29.57
CA ILE A 332 -18.23 15.60 -29.42
C ILE A 332 -17.50 16.48 -30.44
N GLN A 333 -16.86 17.54 -29.93
CA GLN A 333 -16.14 18.51 -30.76
C GLN A 333 -14.66 18.19 -30.80
N ILE A 334 -14.08 18.18 -32.00
CA ILE A 334 -12.66 17.78 -32.18
C ILE A 334 -11.90 18.86 -32.97
N THR A 335 -10.60 18.92 -32.72
CA THR A 335 -9.64 19.75 -33.46
C THR A 335 -9.32 19.18 -34.84
N ARG A 336 -8.68 19.99 -35.68
CA ARG A 336 -8.16 19.55 -36.99
C ARG A 336 -7.16 18.41 -36.86
N SER A 337 -6.23 18.47 -35.90
CA SER A 337 -5.25 17.39 -35.67
C SER A 337 -5.92 16.05 -35.35
N THR A 338 -6.99 16.07 -34.54
CA THR A 338 -7.79 14.87 -34.28
C THR A 338 -8.58 14.42 -35.51
N TRP A 339 -9.14 15.37 -36.29
CA TRP A 339 -9.83 15.06 -37.53
C TRP A 339 -8.93 14.35 -38.53
N GLU A 340 -7.67 14.77 -38.67
CA GLU A 340 -6.68 14.15 -39.58
C GLU A 340 -6.43 12.67 -39.23
N LEU A 341 -6.47 12.31 -37.97
CA LEU A 341 -6.30 10.94 -37.48
C LEU A 341 -7.56 10.06 -37.64
N LEU A 342 -8.77 10.66 -37.59
CA LEU A 342 -10.04 9.92 -37.52
C LEU A 342 -10.82 9.88 -38.86
N ARG A 343 -10.47 10.70 -39.83
CA ARG A 343 -11.27 10.94 -41.05
C ARG A 343 -11.52 9.70 -41.91
N GLU A 344 -10.66 8.68 -41.84
CA GLU A 344 -10.83 7.47 -42.64
C GLU A 344 -11.88 6.52 -42.01
N ASP A 345 -11.93 6.48 -40.66
CA ASP A 345 -12.67 5.47 -39.89
C ASP A 345 -13.98 6.04 -39.26
N PHE A 346 -14.11 7.36 -39.14
CA PHE A 346 -15.25 8.00 -38.50
C PHE A 346 -16.00 8.96 -39.43
N VAL A 347 -17.27 9.14 -39.16
CA VAL A 347 -18.12 10.16 -39.76
C VAL A 347 -17.90 11.47 -38.98
N LEU A 348 -17.36 12.47 -39.67
CA LEU A 348 -16.96 13.76 -39.11
C LEU A 348 -17.65 14.88 -39.86
N GLU A 349 -18.43 15.73 -39.20
CA GLU A 349 -19.17 16.85 -39.77
C GLU A 349 -18.46 18.18 -39.44
N PRO A 350 -18.22 19.07 -40.41
CA PRO A 350 -17.61 20.36 -40.13
C PRO A 350 -18.56 21.25 -39.33
N LEU A 351 -18.09 21.81 -38.21
CA LEU A 351 -18.83 22.80 -37.41
C LEU A 351 -18.46 24.25 -37.77
N GLY A 352 -17.37 24.44 -38.51
CA GLY A 352 -16.87 25.75 -38.90
C GLY A 352 -15.81 26.30 -37.97
N LEU A 353 -15.68 27.60 -37.90
CA LEU A 353 -14.67 28.32 -37.17
C LEU A 353 -15.17 28.66 -35.75
N VAL A 354 -14.37 28.33 -34.77
CA VAL A 354 -14.56 28.73 -33.37
C VAL A 354 -13.44 29.68 -32.99
N ASP A 355 -13.77 30.83 -32.41
CA ASP A 355 -12.76 31.77 -31.92
C ASP A 355 -12.16 31.29 -30.58
N VAL A 356 -10.93 30.87 -30.64
CA VAL A 356 -10.18 30.36 -29.45
C VAL A 356 -9.24 31.44 -28.94
N LYS A 357 -9.43 31.88 -27.71
CA LYS A 357 -8.61 32.92 -27.08
C LYS A 357 -7.12 32.58 -27.20
N GLY A 358 -6.36 33.48 -27.84
CA GLY A 358 -4.90 33.31 -28.05
C GLY A 358 -4.50 32.51 -29.29
N LYS A 359 -5.50 31.98 -30.06
CA LYS A 359 -5.27 31.22 -31.31
C LYS A 359 -6.05 31.82 -32.49
N GLY A 360 -7.07 32.64 -32.22
CA GLY A 360 -7.99 33.11 -33.25
C GLY A 360 -8.97 32.03 -33.71
N ALA A 361 -9.44 32.19 -34.95
CA ALA A 361 -10.42 31.29 -35.55
C ALA A 361 -9.80 29.92 -35.89
N VAL A 362 -10.31 28.86 -35.27
CA VAL A 362 -9.84 27.47 -35.44
C VAL A 362 -10.97 26.65 -36.07
N GLU A 363 -10.66 25.88 -37.09
CA GLU A 363 -11.58 24.90 -37.66
C GLU A 363 -11.88 23.76 -36.71
N THR A 364 -13.16 23.39 -36.62
CA THR A 364 -13.61 22.31 -35.71
C THR A 364 -14.60 21.40 -36.43
N TRP A 365 -14.68 20.16 -35.94
CA TRP A 365 -15.56 19.11 -36.46
C TRP A 365 -16.35 18.45 -35.33
N ARG A 366 -17.50 17.91 -35.68
CA ARG A 366 -18.30 17.05 -34.83
C ARG A 366 -17.99 15.59 -35.16
N LEU A 367 -17.64 14.81 -34.17
CA LEU A 367 -17.58 13.35 -34.28
C LEU A 367 -18.99 12.79 -34.13
N VAL A 368 -19.49 12.07 -35.16
CA VAL A 368 -20.83 11.52 -35.20
C VAL A 368 -20.85 10.03 -34.85
N GLY A 369 -19.92 9.26 -35.38
CA GLY A 369 -19.81 7.82 -35.13
C GLY A 369 -18.86 7.12 -36.12
N PRO A 370 -18.65 5.82 -35.99
CA PRO A 370 -17.79 5.06 -36.89
C PRO A 370 -18.40 5.02 -38.32
N ARG A 371 -17.53 4.95 -39.33
CA ARG A 371 -17.95 4.70 -40.71
C ARG A 371 -18.27 3.21 -40.87
N GLY A 372 -19.49 2.87 -41.24
CA GLY A 372 -19.89 1.51 -41.55
C GLY A 372 -20.52 0.74 -40.39
N GLY A 373 -21.10 1.46 -39.43
CA GLY A 373 -22.05 0.93 -38.46
C GLY A 373 -23.48 0.96 -38.97
#